data_dd4976944deafc42b6f655fab97095fd
#
_entry.id   dd4976944deafc42b6f655fab97095fd
#
_cell.length_a   1.000
_cell.length_b   1.000
_cell.length_c   1.000
_cell.angle_alpha   90.00
_cell.angle_beta   90.00
_cell.angle_gamma   90.00
#
_symmetry.space_group_name_H-M   'P 1'
#
loop_
_entity.id
_entity.type
_entity.pdbx_description
1 polymer ?
#
loop_
_entity_poly.entity_id
_entity_poly.type
_entity_poly.pdbx_seq_one_letter_code
_entity_poly.pdbx_strand_id
1 'polypeptide(L)'
;EDLIASFKLDRIRRGRRLLELICWLPARRFAHQILAYEQMVGSCGLHVGASWIVHTFARRLEIYGAELVPRRGPLLVLSNHPGMSDAMALFTALCRADLKVIAAERKLLRLLPNISSHLVFIPEGEDESRGRMSGMRAIAAHLRRGGAALIYPAGRIEPDPLVMPDAIDALANWSESVTLFARLAPETLMLPVAVGGTISAAALRNPIPRLYRKRRDREWAAATLQVLIPAYRPPVVRVVFAEPFQAAGLAELGSPPDIMRAITRRVADAMRRMQTPDPMNVIRAGDESIIEQPAHLASSREHIGVRE
;
A
#
# COMPACT_ATOMS: atom_id res chain seq x y z
N GLU A 1 17.26 15.62 0.31
CA GLU A 1 16.50 16.68 -0.37
C GLU A 1 14.98 16.38 -0.31
N ASP A 2 14.52 15.17 -0.62
CA ASP A 2 13.11 14.81 -0.64
C ASP A 2 12.42 14.95 0.73
N LEU A 3 13.12 14.66 1.85
CA LEU A 3 12.59 14.87 3.20
C LEU A 3 12.40 16.37 3.51
N ILE A 4 13.33 17.21 3.09
CA ILE A 4 13.23 18.67 3.28
C ILE A 4 12.09 19.22 2.43
N ALA A 5 11.93 18.73 1.21
CA ALA A 5 10.81 19.06 0.33
C ALA A 5 9.45 18.62 0.91
N SER A 6 9.41 17.45 1.58
CA SER A 6 8.21 16.95 2.26
C SER A 6 7.68 17.88 3.34
N PHE A 7 8.56 18.61 4.00
CA PHE A 7 8.18 19.66 4.96
C PHE A 7 8.04 21.04 4.31
N LYS A 8 8.16 21.16 2.98
CA LYS A 8 8.19 22.46 2.27
C LYS A 8 9.23 23.45 2.84
N LEU A 9 10.31 22.92 3.37
CA LEU A 9 11.41 23.68 3.95
C LEU A 9 12.49 24.03 2.91
N ASP A 10 12.32 23.60 1.66
CA ASP A 10 13.14 23.93 0.49
C ASP A 10 13.27 25.44 0.27
N ARG A 11 12.27 26.23 0.69
CA ARG A 11 12.28 27.70 0.61
C ARG A 11 13.10 28.39 1.71
N ILE A 12 13.51 27.68 2.75
CA ILE A 12 14.27 28.24 3.85
C ILE A 12 15.75 28.32 3.42
N ARG A 13 16.21 29.53 3.10
CA ARG A 13 17.62 29.78 2.74
C ARG A 13 18.53 29.81 3.97
N ARG A 14 18.06 30.43 5.09
CA ARG A 14 18.83 30.52 6.35
C ARG A 14 18.58 29.26 7.18
N GLY A 15 19.64 28.54 7.57
CA GLY A 15 19.55 27.30 8.35
C GLY A 15 19.38 26.00 7.54
N ARG A 16 19.40 26.08 6.20
CA ARG A 16 19.28 24.89 5.32
C ARG A 16 20.33 23.82 5.65
N ARG A 17 21.59 24.19 5.86
CA ARG A 17 22.66 23.26 6.24
C ARG A 17 22.41 22.56 7.57
N LEU A 18 21.80 23.24 8.54
CA LEU A 18 21.44 22.66 9.83
C LEU A 18 20.30 21.66 9.65
N LEU A 19 19.29 21.99 8.84
CA LEU A 19 18.19 21.08 8.50
C LEU A 19 18.71 19.85 7.75
N GLU A 20 19.61 20.03 6.79
CA GLU A 20 20.26 18.94 6.06
C GLU A 20 21.02 18.01 7.02
N LEU A 21 21.74 18.57 7.98
CA LEU A 21 22.47 17.82 8.99
C LEU A 21 21.54 17.04 9.92
N ILE A 22 20.45 17.66 10.38
CA ILE A 22 19.45 17.02 11.24
C ILE A 22 18.73 15.87 10.49
N CYS A 23 18.37 16.09 9.23
CA CYS A 23 17.67 15.11 8.42
C CYS A 23 18.60 14.03 7.82
N TRP A 24 19.92 14.25 7.82
CA TRP A 24 20.88 13.36 7.15
C TRP A 24 20.87 11.93 7.73
N LEU A 25 20.95 11.80 9.04
CA LEU A 25 20.99 10.47 9.69
C LEU A 25 19.67 9.69 9.52
N PRO A 26 18.48 10.28 9.75
CA PRO A 26 17.23 9.62 9.46
C PRO A 26 17.07 9.25 7.98
N ALA A 27 17.43 10.15 7.06
CA ALA A 27 17.38 9.90 5.62
C ALA A 27 18.29 8.74 5.21
N ARG A 28 19.50 8.69 5.75
CA ARG A 28 20.43 7.59 5.51
C ARG A 28 19.90 6.26 6.04
N ARG A 29 19.34 6.23 7.25
CA ARG A 29 18.69 5.04 7.80
C ARG A 29 17.56 4.54 6.92
N PHE A 30 16.69 5.45 6.49
CA PHE A 30 15.59 5.13 5.59
C PHE A 30 16.09 4.58 4.25
N ALA A 31 17.11 5.21 3.64
CA ALA A 31 17.72 4.73 2.40
C ALA A 31 18.29 3.31 2.55
N HIS A 32 19.00 3.01 3.65
CA HIS A 32 19.48 1.66 3.95
C HIS A 32 18.35 0.64 4.09
N GLN A 33 17.24 1.03 4.74
CA GLN A 33 16.07 0.15 4.86
C GLN A 33 15.42 -0.14 3.51
N ILE A 34 15.31 0.86 2.63
CA ILE A 34 14.77 0.67 1.27
C ILE A 34 15.69 -0.23 0.43
N LEU A 35 17.00 -0.06 0.52
CA LEU A 35 17.95 -0.93 -0.19
C LEU A 35 17.92 -2.37 0.35
N ALA A 36 17.82 -2.55 1.66
CA ALA A 36 17.67 -3.87 2.28
C ALA A 36 16.33 -4.53 1.84
N TYR A 37 15.24 -3.75 1.78
CA TYR A 37 13.97 -4.21 1.26
C TYR A 37 14.08 -4.66 -0.20
N GLU A 38 14.70 -3.86 -1.06
CA GLU A 38 14.96 -4.19 -2.46
C GLU A 38 15.73 -5.51 -2.60
N GLN A 39 16.81 -5.70 -1.83
CA GLN A 39 17.61 -6.93 -1.82
C GLN A 39 16.79 -8.13 -1.34
N MET A 40 15.97 -7.94 -0.31
CA MET A 40 15.13 -9.00 0.23
C MET A 40 14.02 -9.41 -0.76
N VAL A 41 13.43 -8.44 -1.49
CA VAL A 41 12.50 -8.75 -2.58
C VAL A 41 13.18 -9.58 -3.66
N GLY A 42 14.41 -9.24 -4.04
CA GLY A 42 15.20 -9.98 -5.04
C GLY A 42 15.55 -11.39 -4.61
N SER A 43 15.85 -11.63 -3.33
CA SER A 43 16.32 -12.93 -2.84
C SER A 43 15.19 -13.83 -2.31
N CYS A 44 14.16 -13.26 -1.71
CA CYS A 44 13.12 -14.00 -0.99
C CYS A 44 11.70 -13.75 -1.52
N GLY A 45 11.54 -12.84 -2.49
CA GLY A 45 10.26 -12.47 -3.08
C GLY A 45 9.54 -11.32 -2.38
N LEU A 46 8.52 -10.78 -3.08
CA LEU A 46 7.83 -9.55 -2.70
C LEU A 46 7.21 -9.61 -1.30
N HIS A 47 6.50 -10.69 -0.96
CA HIS A 47 5.77 -10.79 0.30
C HIS A 47 6.71 -10.88 1.51
N VAL A 48 7.85 -11.59 1.40
CA VAL A 48 8.84 -11.70 2.48
C VAL A 48 9.50 -10.35 2.74
N GLY A 49 9.93 -9.67 1.65
CA GLY A 49 10.47 -8.32 1.77
C GLY A 49 9.46 -7.34 2.37
N ALA A 50 8.20 -7.42 1.94
CA ALA A 50 7.12 -6.57 2.45
C ALA A 50 6.82 -6.84 3.93
N SER A 51 6.78 -8.09 4.35
CA SER A 51 6.62 -8.48 5.76
C SER A 51 7.75 -7.93 6.64
N TRP A 52 8.98 -7.95 6.12
CA TRP A 52 10.12 -7.38 6.85
C TRP A 52 10.01 -5.85 6.96
N ILE A 53 9.74 -5.14 5.85
CA ILE A 53 9.75 -3.68 5.85
C ILE A 53 8.53 -3.05 6.54
N VAL A 54 7.37 -3.73 6.57
CA VAL A 54 6.15 -3.17 7.17
C VAL A 54 6.34 -2.83 8.64
N HIS A 55 7.16 -3.59 9.36
CA HIS A 55 7.49 -3.33 10.76
C HIS A 55 8.36 -2.07 10.98
N THR A 56 8.95 -1.53 9.89
CA THR A 56 9.60 -0.21 9.93
C THR A 56 8.58 0.91 10.03
N PHE A 57 7.38 0.72 9.46
CA PHE A 57 6.33 1.74 9.39
C PHE A 57 5.26 1.59 10.46
N ALA A 58 4.99 0.38 10.93
CA ALA A 58 3.98 0.08 11.94
C ALA A 58 4.55 -0.88 13.00
N ARG A 59 3.97 -0.86 14.21
CA ARG A 59 4.38 -1.79 15.27
C ARG A 59 3.81 -3.19 15.07
N ARG A 60 2.61 -3.28 14.47
CA ARG A 60 1.90 -4.54 14.23
C ARG A 60 1.09 -4.47 12.94
N LEU A 61 1.01 -5.59 12.25
CA LEU A 61 0.10 -5.79 11.13
C LEU A 61 -0.92 -6.87 11.51
N GLU A 62 -2.19 -6.54 11.37
CA GLU A 62 -3.33 -7.44 11.59
C GLU A 62 -4.05 -7.65 10.25
N ILE A 63 -4.29 -8.92 9.90
CA ILE A 63 -4.90 -9.32 8.64
C ILE A 63 -6.16 -10.14 8.97
N TYR A 64 -7.30 -9.74 8.39
CA TYR A 64 -8.60 -10.38 8.56
C TYR A 64 -9.12 -10.86 7.22
N GLY A 65 -9.60 -12.10 7.13
CA GLY A 65 -10.11 -12.69 5.90
C GLY A 65 -9.01 -13.15 4.95
N ALA A 66 -7.81 -13.49 5.43
CA ALA A 66 -6.70 -13.95 4.60
C ALA A 66 -7.04 -15.24 3.83
N GLU A 67 -7.94 -16.06 4.35
CA GLU A 67 -8.46 -17.27 3.73
C GLU A 67 -9.24 -17.00 2.42
N LEU A 68 -9.72 -15.76 2.23
CA LEU A 68 -10.41 -15.32 1.02
C LEU A 68 -9.44 -15.05 -0.15
N VAL A 69 -8.14 -15.02 0.10
CA VAL A 69 -7.12 -14.74 -0.91
C VAL A 69 -6.75 -16.02 -1.65
N PRO A 70 -7.08 -16.19 -2.94
CA PRO A 70 -6.70 -17.37 -3.69
C PRO A 70 -5.19 -17.40 -3.93
N ARG A 71 -4.58 -18.53 -3.67
CA ARG A 71 -3.13 -18.72 -3.86
C ARG A 71 -2.71 -18.71 -5.33
N ARG A 72 -3.61 -19.01 -6.25
CA ARG A 72 -3.39 -19.08 -7.72
C ARG A 72 -4.64 -18.62 -8.47
N GLY A 73 -4.48 -18.37 -9.75
CA GLY A 73 -5.55 -17.94 -10.65
C GLY A 73 -5.68 -16.42 -10.73
N PRO A 74 -6.48 -15.93 -11.69
CA PRO A 74 -6.59 -14.50 -11.95
C PRO A 74 -7.29 -13.79 -10.80
N LEU A 75 -6.58 -12.83 -10.18
CA LEU A 75 -7.04 -12.10 -9.00
C LEU A 75 -6.86 -10.59 -9.20
N LEU A 76 -7.91 -9.82 -9.10
CA LEU A 76 -7.85 -8.36 -9.07
C LEU A 76 -8.24 -7.84 -7.68
N VAL A 77 -7.27 -7.32 -6.96
CA VAL A 77 -7.45 -6.71 -5.64
C VAL A 77 -7.78 -5.24 -5.79
N LEU A 78 -8.84 -4.79 -5.13
CA LEU A 78 -9.34 -3.41 -5.14
C LEU A 78 -9.23 -2.83 -3.74
N SER A 79 -8.33 -1.88 -3.54
CA SER A 79 -8.04 -1.30 -2.23
C SER A 79 -8.19 0.21 -2.20
N ASN A 80 -8.60 0.74 -1.04
CA ASN A 80 -8.33 2.14 -0.71
C ASN A 80 -6.82 2.37 -0.54
N HIS A 81 -6.38 3.63 -0.66
CA HIS A 81 -4.98 4.03 -0.66
C HIS A 81 -4.69 5.07 0.43
N PRO A 82 -4.68 4.70 1.72
CA PRO A 82 -4.37 5.64 2.80
C PRO A 82 -2.89 6.07 2.81
N GLY A 83 -2.05 5.42 2.00
CA GLY A 83 -0.66 5.80 1.76
C GLY A 83 0.34 5.17 2.72
N MET A 84 1.60 5.49 2.51
CA MET A 84 2.79 5.08 3.25
C MET A 84 3.01 3.55 3.26
N SER A 85 2.40 2.82 4.20
CA SER A 85 2.66 1.40 4.44
C SER A 85 1.58 0.47 3.88
N ASP A 86 0.54 1.00 3.25
CA ASP A 86 -0.57 0.19 2.75
C ASP A 86 -0.14 -0.84 1.70
N ALA A 87 0.70 -0.44 0.75
CA ALA A 87 1.21 -1.35 -0.27
C ALA A 87 2.00 -2.51 0.35
N MET A 88 2.90 -2.22 1.32
CA MET A 88 3.66 -3.25 2.01
C MET A 88 2.76 -4.17 2.85
N ALA A 89 1.75 -3.61 3.52
CA ALA A 89 0.78 -4.39 4.26
C ALA A 89 -0.01 -5.34 3.33
N LEU A 90 -0.44 -4.84 2.16
CA LEU A 90 -1.14 -5.65 1.15
C LEU A 90 -0.23 -6.70 0.51
N PHE A 91 1.04 -6.38 0.19
CA PHE A 91 1.98 -7.37 -0.35
C PHE A 91 2.21 -8.51 0.63
N THR A 92 2.31 -8.18 1.93
CA THR A 92 2.40 -9.17 2.99
C THR A 92 1.14 -10.03 3.08
N ALA A 93 -0.05 -9.39 3.07
CA ALA A 93 -1.32 -10.08 3.26
C ALA A 93 -1.73 -10.96 2.06
N LEU A 94 -1.41 -10.53 0.84
CA LEU A 94 -1.77 -11.25 -0.38
C LEU A 94 -0.89 -12.48 -0.64
N CYS A 95 0.37 -12.46 -0.22
CA CYS A 95 1.31 -13.57 -0.36
C CYS A 95 1.36 -14.17 -1.80
N ARG A 96 1.33 -13.30 -2.83
CA ARG A 96 1.34 -13.67 -4.25
C ARG A 96 2.63 -13.22 -4.91
N ALA A 97 3.44 -14.17 -5.37
CA ALA A 97 4.71 -13.88 -6.05
C ALA A 97 4.51 -13.25 -7.45
N ASP A 98 3.37 -13.50 -8.08
CA ASP A 98 3.00 -12.98 -9.40
C ASP A 98 2.23 -11.64 -9.33
N LEU A 99 2.19 -10.99 -8.16
CA LEU A 99 1.46 -9.74 -7.98
C LEU A 99 2.05 -8.61 -8.83
N LYS A 100 1.19 -7.91 -9.57
CA LYS A 100 1.48 -6.66 -10.27
C LYS A 100 0.66 -5.51 -9.68
N VAL A 101 1.25 -4.32 -9.64
CA VAL A 101 0.61 -3.12 -9.08
C VAL A 101 0.72 -1.96 -10.05
N ILE A 102 -0.37 -1.25 -10.28
CA ILE A 102 -0.32 0.01 -11.03
C ILE A 102 0.28 1.09 -10.12
N ALA A 103 1.34 1.74 -10.57
CA ALA A 103 2.03 2.79 -9.83
C ALA A 103 2.36 3.99 -10.72
N ALA A 104 2.30 5.19 -10.14
CA ALA A 104 2.85 6.38 -10.78
C ALA A 104 4.37 6.24 -10.94
N GLU A 105 4.88 6.69 -12.08
CA GLU A 105 6.31 6.62 -12.34
C GLU A 105 7.09 7.59 -11.43
N ARG A 106 7.96 7.03 -10.60
CA ARG A 106 8.81 7.79 -9.66
C ARG A 106 10.26 7.40 -9.88
N LYS A 107 11.17 8.39 -9.90
CA LYS A 107 12.62 8.17 -10.05
C LYS A 107 13.16 7.15 -9.04
N LEU A 108 12.74 7.25 -7.77
CA LEU A 108 13.16 6.32 -6.73
C LEU A 108 12.78 4.88 -7.06
N LEU A 109 11.55 4.63 -7.53
CA LEU A 109 11.08 3.27 -7.86
C LEU A 109 11.88 2.68 -9.02
N ARG A 110 12.28 3.49 -10.00
CA ARG A 110 13.14 3.05 -11.13
C ARG A 110 14.54 2.60 -10.68
N LEU A 111 15.00 3.04 -9.53
CA LEU A 111 16.28 2.63 -8.96
C LEU A 111 16.20 1.30 -8.18
N LEU A 112 15.02 0.70 -8.07
CA LEU A 112 14.72 -0.50 -7.30
C LEU A 112 14.23 -1.61 -8.25
N PRO A 113 15.10 -2.30 -9.00
CA PRO A 113 14.72 -3.19 -10.09
C PRO A 113 13.86 -4.38 -9.65
N ASN A 114 14.11 -4.98 -8.48
CA ASN A 114 13.32 -6.11 -7.99
C ASN A 114 11.90 -5.67 -7.65
N ILE A 115 11.73 -4.56 -6.93
CA ILE A 115 10.43 -3.97 -6.63
C ILE A 115 9.75 -3.51 -7.93
N SER A 116 10.48 -2.82 -8.82
CA SER A 116 9.97 -2.32 -10.10
C SER A 116 9.46 -3.45 -11.00
N SER A 117 10.02 -4.65 -10.89
CA SER A 117 9.54 -5.82 -11.65
C SER A 117 8.08 -6.17 -11.35
N HIS A 118 7.56 -5.76 -10.19
CA HIS A 118 6.17 -5.92 -9.78
C HIS A 118 5.27 -4.73 -10.14
N LEU A 119 5.84 -3.65 -10.69
CA LEU A 119 5.10 -2.43 -10.98
C LEU A 119 4.77 -2.29 -12.47
N VAL A 120 3.56 -1.82 -12.75
CA VAL A 120 3.13 -1.34 -14.06
C VAL A 120 3.07 0.18 -13.95
N PHE A 121 4.08 0.84 -14.51
CA PHE A 121 4.20 2.29 -14.40
C PHE A 121 3.23 3.03 -15.31
N ILE A 122 2.60 4.07 -14.75
CA ILE A 122 1.83 5.06 -15.48
C ILE A 122 2.63 6.37 -15.48
N PRO A 123 2.90 6.96 -16.66
CA PRO A 123 3.55 8.26 -16.73
C PRO A 123 2.68 9.34 -16.09
N GLU A 124 3.32 10.33 -15.47
CA GLU A 124 2.65 11.53 -14.95
C GLU A 124 2.63 12.62 -16.02
N GLY A 125 1.60 13.48 -16.02
CA GLY A 125 1.49 14.65 -16.89
C GLY A 125 0.53 14.46 -18.07
N GLU A 126 0.84 15.07 -19.21
CA GLU A 126 -0.08 15.15 -20.36
C GLU A 126 -0.48 13.80 -20.96
N ASP A 127 0.39 12.79 -20.85
CA ASP A 127 0.13 11.42 -21.31
C ASP A 127 -0.54 10.52 -20.25
N GLU A 128 -0.98 11.05 -19.13
CA GLU A 128 -1.53 10.25 -18.02
C GLU A 128 -2.73 9.39 -18.42
N SER A 129 -3.64 9.91 -19.25
CA SER A 129 -4.82 9.16 -19.71
C SER A 129 -4.46 7.97 -20.61
N ARG A 130 -3.51 8.18 -21.52
CA ARG A 130 -2.97 7.09 -22.39
C ARG A 130 -2.21 6.07 -21.57
N GLY A 131 -1.39 6.53 -20.63
CA GLY A 131 -0.64 5.69 -19.71
C GLY A 131 -1.56 4.83 -18.84
N ARG A 132 -2.64 5.38 -18.30
CA ARG A 132 -3.66 4.62 -17.55
C ARG A 132 -4.29 3.52 -18.41
N MET A 133 -4.70 3.82 -19.63
CA MET A 133 -5.30 2.82 -20.52
C MET A 133 -4.29 1.73 -20.88
N SER A 134 -3.02 2.09 -21.13
CA SER A 134 -1.95 1.13 -21.37
C SER A 134 -1.70 0.24 -20.14
N GLY A 135 -1.64 0.83 -18.95
CA GLY A 135 -1.50 0.11 -17.68
C GLY A 135 -2.65 -0.87 -17.44
N MET A 136 -3.89 -0.44 -17.68
CA MET A 136 -5.06 -1.30 -17.55
C MET A 136 -5.03 -2.49 -18.52
N ARG A 137 -4.60 -2.27 -19.78
CA ARG A 137 -4.44 -3.35 -20.76
C ARG A 137 -3.34 -4.32 -20.33
N ALA A 138 -2.22 -3.84 -19.80
CA ALA A 138 -1.14 -4.65 -19.27
C ALA A 138 -1.61 -5.52 -18.10
N ILE A 139 -2.35 -4.94 -17.15
CA ILE A 139 -2.96 -5.67 -16.03
C ILE A 139 -3.97 -6.70 -16.55
N ALA A 140 -4.87 -6.34 -17.45
CA ALA A 140 -5.84 -7.28 -18.01
C ALA A 140 -5.15 -8.47 -18.71
N ALA A 141 -4.08 -8.20 -19.45
CA ALA A 141 -3.26 -9.26 -20.07
C ALA A 141 -2.59 -10.16 -19.01
N HIS A 142 -2.13 -9.59 -17.90
CA HIS A 142 -1.56 -10.35 -16.79
C HIS A 142 -2.62 -11.22 -16.09
N LEU A 143 -3.81 -10.68 -15.82
CA LEU A 143 -4.93 -11.42 -15.25
C LEU A 143 -5.35 -12.60 -16.14
N ARG A 144 -5.50 -12.39 -17.47
CA ARG A 144 -5.82 -13.47 -18.42
C ARG A 144 -4.80 -14.62 -18.45
N ARG A 145 -3.56 -14.36 -18.03
CA ARG A 145 -2.53 -15.39 -17.83
C ARG A 145 -2.56 -16.05 -16.45
N GLY A 146 -3.59 -15.75 -15.65
CA GLY A 146 -3.77 -16.31 -14.30
C GLY A 146 -3.03 -15.55 -13.20
N GLY A 147 -2.51 -14.37 -13.49
CA GLY A 147 -1.76 -13.56 -12.53
C GLY A 147 -2.64 -12.77 -11.56
N ALA A 148 -2.01 -12.21 -10.52
CA ALA A 148 -2.65 -11.33 -9.54
C ALA A 148 -2.28 -9.86 -9.80
N ALA A 149 -3.24 -8.96 -9.56
CA ALA A 149 -3.01 -7.52 -9.65
C ALA A 149 -3.66 -6.77 -8.48
N LEU A 150 -3.02 -5.68 -8.06
CA LEU A 150 -3.55 -4.72 -7.10
C LEU A 150 -3.72 -3.37 -7.79
N ILE A 151 -4.88 -2.78 -7.62
CA ILE A 151 -5.16 -1.41 -8.06
C ILE A 151 -5.78 -0.60 -6.93
N TYR A 152 -5.51 0.70 -6.98
CA TYR A 152 -6.10 1.71 -6.13
C TYR A 152 -7.04 2.57 -7.00
N PRO A 153 -8.35 2.29 -6.99
CA PRO A 153 -9.29 2.90 -7.95
C PRO A 153 -9.40 4.42 -7.85
N ALA A 154 -9.12 4.99 -6.67
CA ALA A 154 -9.08 6.44 -6.49
C ALA A 154 -7.92 7.12 -7.25
N GLY A 155 -6.84 6.39 -7.57
CA GLY A 155 -5.64 6.92 -8.22
C GLY A 155 -4.90 8.00 -7.42
N ARG A 156 -5.21 8.15 -6.13
CA ARG A 156 -4.64 9.15 -5.21
C ARG A 156 -4.70 8.64 -3.78
N ILE A 157 -3.95 9.28 -2.89
CA ILE A 157 -4.03 9.03 -1.44
C ILE A 157 -5.43 9.38 -0.93
N GLU A 158 -5.99 8.49 -0.15
CA GLU A 158 -7.32 8.56 0.47
C GLU A 158 -7.22 8.70 1.99
N PRO A 159 -8.31 9.14 2.66
CA PRO A 159 -8.38 9.17 4.12
C PRO A 159 -8.17 7.79 4.74
N ASP A 160 -7.42 7.73 5.84
CA ASP A 160 -7.22 6.51 6.62
C ASP A 160 -8.45 6.17 7.46
N PRO A 161 -9.10 5.01 7.27
CA PRO A 161 -10.36 4.67 7.94
C PRO A 161 -10.25 4.49 9.46
N LEU A 162 -9.05 4.27 10.02
CA LEU A 162 -8.86 4.18 11.47
C LEU A 162 -8.62 5.53 12.13
N VAL A 163 -8.38 6.59 11.35
CA VAL A 163 -7.97 7.90 11.86
C VAL A 163 -8.89 9.02 11.38
N MET A 164 -9.51 8.86 10.23
CA MET A 164 -10.27 9.91 9.54
C MET A 164 -11.71 9.47 9.27
N PRO A 165 -12.72 10.24 9.72
CA PRO A 165 -14.12 9.84 9.63
C PRO A 165 -14.68 9.82 8.21
N ASP A 166 -14.10 10.60 7.28
CA ASP A 166 -14.53 10.72 5.88
C ASP A 166 -13.94 9.67 4.93
N ALA A 167 -13.31 8.62 5.47
CA ALA A 167 -12.70 7.57 4.67
C ALA A 167 -13.71 6.79 3.82
N ILE A 168 -14.90 6.53 4.35
CA ILE A 168 -15.97 5.84 3.61
C ILE A 168 -16.51 6.73 2.49
N ASP A 169 -16.69 8.02 2.75
CA ASP A 169 -17.20 8.98 1.76
C ASP A 169 -16.22 9.15 0.59
N ALA A 170 -14.91 9.00 0.84
CA ALA A 170 -13.89 9.07 -0.18
C ALA A 170 -14.02 7.99 -1.26
N LEU A 171 -14.65 6.85 -0.97
CA LEU A 171 -14.91 5.77 -1.93
C LEU A 171 -15.77 6.22 -3.12
N ALA A 172 -16.55 7.30 -2.97
CA ALA A 172 -17.31 7.90 -4.07
C ALA A 172 -16.39 8.45 -5.19
N ASN A 173 -15.11 8.65 -4.91
CA ASN A 173 -14.13 9.11 -5.91
C ASN A 173 -13.45 7.96 -6.67
N TRP A 174 -13.82 6.72 -6.44
CA TRP A 174 -13.26 5.58 -7.16
C TRP A 174 -13.65 5.62 -8.63
N SER A 175 -12.68 5.32 -9.49
CA SER A 175 -12.86 5.37 -10.94
C SER A 175 -13.72 4.21 -11.43
N GLU A 176 -14.70 4.50 -12.26
CA GLU A 176 -15.51 3.49 -12.96
C GLU A 176 -14.69 2.63 -13.93
N SER A 177 -13.45 3.03 -14.24
CA SER A 177 -12.56 2.24 -15.11
C SER A 177 -12.32 0.82 -14.61
N VAL A 178 -12.51 0.57 -13.31
CA VAL A 178 -12.48 -0.79 -12.72
C VAL A 178 -13.49 -1.72 -13.39
N THR A 179 -14.64 -1.21 -13.80
CA THR A 179 -15.69 -2.03 -14.44
C THR A 179 -15.26 -2.60 -15.80
N LEU A 180 -14.25 -2.01 -16.43
CA LEU A 180 -13.71 -2.53 -17.68
C LEU A 180 -13.10 -3.93 -17.54
N PHE A 181 -12.63 -4.30 -16.35
CA PHE A 181 -12.08 -5.64 -16.12
C PHE A 181 -13.10 -6.74 -16.26
N ALA A 182 -14.40 -6.48 -16.02
CA ALA A 182 -15.48 -7.42 -16.31
C ALA A 182 -15.50 -7.86 -17.79
N ARG A 183 -15.09 -6.96 -18.70
CA ARG A 183 -15.01 -7.22 -20.15
C ARG A 183 -13.63 -7.67 -20.59
N LEU A 184 -12.58 -7.09 -20.00
CA LEU A 184 -11.19 -7.35 -20.43
C LEU A 184 -10.63 -8.67 -19.86
N ALA A 185 -11.12 -9.11 -18.70
CA ALA A 185 -10.67 -10.31 -18.01
C ALA A 185 -11.81 -10.91 -17.17
N PRO A 186 -12.89 -11.45 -17.79
CA PRO A 186 -14.13 -11.89 -17.12
C PRO A 186 -13.91 -13.03 -16.11
N GLU A 187 -12.92 -13.88 -16.34
CA GLU A 187 -12.57 -15.00 -15.45
C GLU A 187 -11.89 -14.56 -14.14
N THR A 188 -11.68 -13.25 -13.97
CA THR A 188 -10.95 -12.72 -12.82
C THR A 188 -11.83 -12.71 -11.57
N LEU A 189 -11.28 -13.24 -10.47
CA LEU A 189 -11.84 -13.01 -9.14
C LEU A 189 -11.49 -11.61 -8.66
N MET A 190 -12.48 -10.82 -8.34
CA MET A 190 -12.31 -9.48 -7.78
C MET A 190 -12.39 -9.54 -6.26
N LEU A 191 -11.37 -9.04 -5.58
CA LEU A 191 -11.25 -9.08 -4.13
C LEU A 191 -11.19 -7.66 -3.57
N PRO A 192 -12.30 -7.14 -3.03
CA PRO A 192 -12.30 -5.86 -2.33
C PRO A 192 -11.56 -6.00 -1.00
N VAL A 193 -10.77 -4.98 -0.64
CA VAL A 193 -10.01 -4.96 0.60
C VAL A 193 -9.98 -3.54 1.15
N ALA A 194 -10.00 -3.41 2.47
CA ALA A 194 -9.77 -2.17 3.17
C ALA A 194 -8.44 -2.21 3.92
N VAL A 195 -7.69 -1.10 3.88
CA VAL A 195 -6.47 -0.89 4.66
C VAL A 195 -6.62 0.35 5.51
N GLY A 196 -6.17 0.29 6.76
CA GLY A 196 -6.19 1.43 7.67
C GLY A 196 -5.11 1.36 8.75
N GLY A 197 -4.92 2.46 9.48
CA GLY A 197 -3.88 2.58 10.48
C GLY A 197 -2.50 2.84 9.89
N THR A 198 -2.43 3.31 8.65
CA THR A 198 -1.15 3.63 7.99
C THR A 198 -0.59 4.97 8.43
N ILE A 199 -1.46 5.89 8.86
CA ILE A 199 -1.05 7.19 9.39
C ILE A 199 -1.29 7.27 10.90
N SER A 200 -0.32 7.82 11.63
CA SER A 200 -0.40 7.94 13.08
C SER A 200 -1.26 9.12 13.51
N ALA A 201 -2.30 8.86 14.30
CA ALA A 201 -3.08 9.90 14.94
C ALA A 201 -2.20 10.80 15.84
N ALA A 202 -1.17 10.25 16.48
CA ALA A 202 -0.23 11.01 17.29
C ALA A 202 0.64 11.94 16.42
N ALA A 203 1.11 11.47 15.26
CA ALA A 203 1.84 12.30 14.32
C ALA A 203 0.98 13.44 13.76
N LEU A 204 -0.29 13.18 13.42
CA LEU A 204 -1.23 14.21 12.95
C LEU A 204 -1.54 15.28 14.01
N ARG A 205 -1.52 14.90 15.29
CA ARG A 205 -1.72 15.83 16.41
C ARG A 205 -0.48 16.66 16.74
N ASN A 206 0.69 16.30 16.20
CA ASN A 206 1.91 17.09 16.40
C ASN A 206 1.72 18.52 15.87
N PRO A 207 2.29 19.56 16.52
CA PRO A 207 2.21 20.95 16.07
C PRO A 207 2.70 21.19 14.64
N ILE A 208 3.75 20.50 14.20
CA ILE A 208 4.37 20.71 12.87
C ILE A 208 3.36 20.46 11.73
N PRO A 209 2.70 19.30 11.60
CA PRO A 209 1.65 19.11 10.60
C PRO A 209 0.52 20.14 10.67
N ARG A 210 0.15 20.62 11.89
CA ARG A 210 -0.93 21.59 12.06
C ARG A 210 -0.63 22.97 11.46
N LEU A 211 0.65 23.29 11.19
CA LEU A 211 1.03 24.54 10.51
C LEU A 211 0.59 24.56 9.04
N TYR A 212 0.29 23.40 8.44
CA TYR A 212 -0.16 23.32 7.06
C TYR A 212 -1.67 23.48 6.94
N ARG A 213 -2.11 24.37 6.03
CA ARG A 213 -3.55 24.60 5.79
C ARG A 213 -4.20 23.45 5.02
N LYS A 214 -3.51 22.92 4.01
CA LYS A 214 -4.03 21.84 3.17
C LYS A 214 -3.90 20.51 3.89
N ARG A 215 -4.99 19.72 3.91
CA ARG A 215 -5.04 18.38 4.49
C ARG A 215 -3.90 17.48 3.99
N ARG A 216 -3.73 17.39 2.68
CA ARG A 216 -2.68 16.59 2.05
C ARG A 216 -1.27 16.92 2.58
N ASP A 217 -0.98 18.20 2.79
CA ASP A 217 0.32 18.64 3.32
C ASP A 217 0.50 18.23 4.78
N ARG A 218 -0.59 18.25 5.58
CA ARG A 218 -0.60 17.77 6.96
C ARG A 218 -0.32 16.28 7.04
N GLU A 219 -0.98 15.50 6.19
CA GLU A 219 -0.80 14.05 6.11
C GLU A 219 0.64 13.71 5.70
N TRP A 220 1.19 14.41 4.70
CA TRP A 220 2.57 14.27 4.28
C TRP A 220 3.57 14.58 5.40
N ALA A 221 3.37 15.68 6.12
CA ALA A 221 4.22 16.05 7.25
C ALA A 221 4.13 15.02 8.39
N ALA A 222 2.93 14.51 8.69
CA ALA A 222 2.73 13.47 9.69
C ALA A 222 3.41 12.16 9.27
N ALA A 223 3.27 11.76 8.01
CA ALA A 223 3.94 10.59 7.45
C ALA A 223 5.46 10.71 7.51
N THR A 224 5.99 11.89 7.22
CA THR A 224 7.44 12.16 7.35
C THR A 224 7.90 12.05 8.80
N LEU A 225 7.12 12.56 9.76
CA LEU A 225 7.45 12.39 11.18
C LEU A 225 7.49 10.92 11.61
N GLN A 226 6.60 10.08 11.06
CA GLN A 226 6.61 8.63 11.35
C GLN A 226 7.90 7.95 10.87
N VAL A 227 8.43 8.37 9.72
CA VAL A 227 9.70 7.86 9.20
C VAL A 227 10.88 8.31 10.06
N LEU A 228 10.88 9.58 10.47
CA LEU A 228 11.98 10.18 11.21
C LEU A 228 12.02 9.73 12.68
N ILE A 229 10.85 9.56 13.30
CA ILE A 229 10.71 9.36 14.75
C ILE A 229 9.91 8.09 15.02
N PRO A 230 10.56 6.99 15.42
CA PRO A 230 9.91 5.69 15.67
C PRO A 230 8.74 5.75 16.67
N ALA A 231 8.74 6.71 17.60
CA ALA A 231 7.66 6.90 18.56
C ALA A 231 6.31 7.25 17.89
N TYR A 232 6.35 7.84 16.68
CA TYR A 232 5.15 8.18 15.91
C TYR A 232 4.65 7.04 15.01
N ARG A 233 5.30 5.87 15.00
CA ARG A 233 4.78 4.72 14.25
C ARG A 233 3.38 4.36 14.73
N PRO A 234 2.41 4.14 13.85
CA PRO A 234 1.10 3.69 14.25
C PRO A 234 1.18 2.35 15.01
N PRO A 235 0.32 2.14 16.01
CA PRO A 235 0.34 0.92 16.82
C PRO A 235 -0.02 -0.32 16.00
N VAL A 236 -0.93 -0.16 15.04
CA VAL A 236 -1.41 -1.27 14.20
C VAL A 236 -1.81 -0.76 12.82
N VAL A 237 -1.41 -1.50 11.78
CA VAL A 237 -1.99 -1.45 10.44
C VAL A 237 -2.93 -2.63 10.32
N ARG A 238 -4.14 -2.40 9.78
CA ARG A 238 -5.13 -3.44 9.55
C ARG A 238 -5.42 -3.60 8.07
N VAL A 239 -5.50 -4.85 7.64
CA VAL A 239 -5.96 -5.27 6.31
C VAL A 239 -7.19 -6.12 6.51
N VAL A 240 -8.31 -5.76 5.90
CA VAL A 240 -9.58 -6.50 6.01
C VAL A 240 -10.06 -6.84 4.61
N PHE A 241 -10.02 -8.11 4.25
CA PHE A 241 -10.57 -8.62 3.01
C PHE A 241 -12.08 -8.76 3.11
N ALA A 242 -12.78 -8.43 2.02
CA ALA A 242 -14.20 -8.66 1.86
C ALA A 242 -14.44 -9.87 0.95
N GLU A 243 -15.66 -10.40 0.94
CA GLU A 243 -16.04 -11.52 0.08
C GLU A 243 -15.71 -11.22 -1.39
N PRO A 244 -14.97 -12.10 -2.05
CA PRO A 244 -14.64 -11.97 -3.46
C PRO A 244 -15.85 -12.28 -4.34
N PHE A 245 -15.81 -11.82 -5.59
CA PHE A 245 -16.83 -12.09 -6.60
C PHE A 245 -16.21 -12.16 -8.00
N GLN A 246 -16.86 -12.89 -8.90
CA GLN A 246 -16.41 -13.03 -10.28
C GLN A 246 -16.63 -11.73 -11.07
N ALA A 247 -15.63 -11.32 -11.87
CA ALA A 247 -15.74 -10.14 -12.72
C ALA A 247 -16.87 -10.28 -13.76
N ALA A 248 -17.10 -11.49 -14.29
CA ALA A 248 -18.20 -11.77 -15.22
C ALA A 248 -19.57 -11.42 -14.62
N GLY A 249 -19.80 -11.70 -13.33
CA GLY A 249 -21.08 -11.41 -12.66
C GLY A 249 -21.36 -9.91 -12.49
N LEU A 250 -20.36 -9.03 -12.72
CA LEU A 250 -20.59 -7.57 -12.69
C LEU A 250 -21.52 -7.11 -13.81
N ALA A 251 -21.53 -7.78 -14.95
CA ALA A 251 -22.42 -7.43 -16.07
C ALA A 251 -23.91 -7.56 -15.70
N GLU A 252 -24.24 -8.42 -14.73
CA GLU A 252 -25.60 -8.63 -14.24
C GLU A 252 -26.07 -7.52 -13.30
N LEU A 253 -25.14 -6.74 -12.72
CA LEU A 253 -25.45 -5.68 -11.78
C LEU A 253 -25.96 -4.38 -12.46
N GLY A 254 -25.93 -4.31 -13.82
CA GLY A 254 -26.43 -3.18 -14.58
C GLY A 254 -25.38 -2.19 -15.02
N SER A 255 -25.58 -0.89 -14.74
CA SER A 255 -24.71 0.19 -15.21
C SER A 255 -23.36 0.25 -14.45
N PRO A 256 -22.30 0.87 -15.04
CA PRO A 256 -21.04 1.07 -14.34
C PRO A 256 -21.17 1.73 -12.95
N PRO A 257 -22.03 2.72 -12.72
CA PRO A 257 -22.28 3.25 -11.36
C PRO A 257 -22.85 2.23 -10.39
N ASP A 258 -23.72 1.31 -10.85
CA ASP A 258 -24.31 0.26 -9.99
C ASP A 258 -23.24 -0.75 -9.58
N ILE A 259 -22.39 -1.15 -10.53
CA ILE A 259 -21.22 -2.00 -10.29
C ILE A 259 -20.29 -1.35 -9.26
N MET A 260 -19.94 -0.09 -9.46
CA MET A 260 -19.07 0.63 -8.52
C MET A 260 -19.69 0.73 -7.13
N ARG A 261 -21.00 0.97 -7.04
CA ARG A 261 -21.73 1.00 -5.77
C ARG A 261 -21.65 -0.35 -5.04
N ALA A 262 -21.77 -1.47 -5.76
CA ALA A 262 -21.63 -2.80 -5.19
C ALA A 262 -20.21 -3.09 -4.69
N ILE A 263 -19.18 -2.64 -5.41
CA ILE A 263 -17.77 -2.77 -5.02
C ILE A 263 -17.48 -1.91 -3.78
N THR A 264 -17.79 -0.61 -3.85
CA THR A 264 -17.47 0.33 -2.77
C THR A 264 -18.23 0.02 -1.49
N ARG A 265 -19.45 -0.55 -1.57
CA ARG A 265 -20.18 -1.04 -0.41
C ARG A 265 -19.41 -2.13 0.33
N ARG A 266 -18.83 -3.10 -0.37
CA ARG A 266 -18.04 -4.18 0.25
C ARG A 266 -16.78 -3.62 0.94
N VAL A 267 -16.12 -2.65 0.32
CA VAL A 267 -14.97 -1.96 0.94
C VAL A 267 -15.40 -1.14 2.16
N ALA A 268 -16.52 -0.42 2.08
CA ALA A 268 -17.07 0.31 3.20
C ALA A 268 -17.41 -0.61 4.38
N ASP A 269 -18.00 -1.78 4.10
CA ASP A 269 -18.29 -2.79 5.13
C ASP A 269 -17.00 -3.36 5.74
N ALA A 270 -15.95 -3.57 4.94
CA ALA A 270 -14.63 -3.94 5.45
C ALA A 270 -14.01 -2.83 6.33
N MET A 271 -14.14 -1.55 5.95
CA MET A 271 -13.72 -0.41 6.78
C MET A 271 -14.47 -0.35 8.11
N ARG A 272 -15.77 -0.64 8.13
CA ARG A 272 -16.56 -0.70 9.38
C ARG A 272 -16.10 -1.84 10.27
N ARG A 273 -15.91 -3.05 9.70
CA ARG A 273 -15.39 -4.21 10.44
C ARG A 273 -13.99 -3.96 11.01
N MET A 274 -13.17 -3.17 10.34
CA MET A 274 -11.84 -2.78 10.81
C MET A 274 -11.89 -1.99 12.12
N GLN A 275 -12.96 -1.22 12.39
CA GLN A 275 -13.12 -0.43 13.61
C GLN A 275 -13.47 -1.30 14.83
N THR A 276 -14.17 -2.41 14.61
CA THR A 276 -14.59 -3.37 15.64
C THR A 276 -14.11 -4.78 15.25
N PRO A 277 -12.80 -5.04 15.31
CA PRO A 277 -12.26 -6.30 14.82
C PRO A 277 -12.64 -7.47 15.72
N ASP A 278 -13.00 -8.60 15.10
CA ASP A 278 -13.16 -9.88 15.80
C ASP A 278 -11.78 -10.46 16.10
N PRO A 279 -11.41 -10.62 17.39
CA PRO A 279 -10.10 -11.13 17.76
C PRO A 279 -9.87 -12.60 17.39
N MET A 280 -10.92 -13.36 17.08
CA MET A 280 -10.83 -14.80 16.74
C MET A 280 -10.36 -15.05 15.30
N ASN A 281 -10.48 -14.07 14.39
CA ASN A 281 -10.15 -14.20 12.96
C ASN A 281 -8.99 -13.32 12.53
N VAL A 282 -7.98 -13.15 13.39
CA VAL A 282 -6.83 -12.30 13.09
C VAL A 282 -5.58 -13.13 12.86
N ILE A 283 -4.92 -12.92 11.71
CA ILE A 283 -3.54 -13.35 11.47
C ILE A 283 -2.63 -12.15 11.77
N ARG A 284 -1.64 -12.35 12.64
CA ARG A 284 -0.63 -11.32 12.94
C ARG A 284 0.64 -11.64 12.15
N ALA A 285 1.13 -10.64 11.39
CA ALA A 285 2.41 -10.80 10.73
C ALA A 285 3.49 -10.92 11.81
N GLY A 286 4.20 -12.06 11.79
CA GLY A 286 5.14 -12.48 12.85
C GLY A 286 4.75 -13.80 13.52
N ASP A 287 3.50 -14.25 13.38
CA ASP A 287 3.13 -15.62 13.72
C ASP A 287 3.75 -16.55 12.67
N GLU A 288 4.52 -17.54 13.12
CA GLU A 288 5.32 -18.46 12.28
C GLU A 288 4.50 -19.24 11.21
N SER A 289 3.17 -19.22 11.32
CA SER A 289 2.25 -19.90 10.40
C SER A 289 2.16 -19.28 8.99
N ILE A 290 2.68 -18.05 8.77
CA ILE A 290 2.65 -17.39 7.45
C ILE A 290 3.98 -17.56 6.71
N ILE A 291 5.04 -17.87 7.42
CA ILE A 291 6.39 -18.02 6.88
C ILE A 291 6.80 -19.49 7.06
N GLU A 292 6.53 -20.34 6.08
CA GLU A 292 7.44 -21.47 5.87
C GLU A 292 8.78 -20.85 5.50
N GLN A 293 9.62 -20.64 6.51
CA GLN A 293 10.99 -20.16 6.33
C GLN A 293 11.74 -21.21 5.50
N PRO A 294 12.34 -20.86 4.37
CA PRO A 294 13.40 -21.68 3.83
C PRO A 294 14.51 -21.70 4.88
N ALA A 295 14.90 -22.90 5.33
CA ALA A 295 15.82 -23.16 6.47
C ALA A 295 17.21 -22.44 6.36
N HIS A 296 17.55 -21.84 5.23
CA HIS A 296 18.81 -21.12 5.00
C HIS A 296 18.80 -19.64 5.45
N LEU A 297 17.67 -19.07 5.89
CA LEU A 297 17.61 -17.67 6.35
C LEU A 297 17.92 -17.48 7.85
N ALA A 298 17.96 -18.56 8.63
CA ALA A 298 18.36 -18.50 10.03
C ALA A 298 19.83 -18.07 10.21
N SER A 299 20.72 -18.40 9.25
CA SER A 299 22.14 -18.02 9.29
C SER A 299 22.41 -16.56 8.88
N SER A 300 21.47 -15.91 8.18
CA SER A 300 21.68 -14.54 7.69
C SER A 300 21.40 -13.45 8.76
N ARG A 301 20.74 -13.81 9.87
CA ARG A 301 20.56 -12.87 11.01
C ARG A 301 21.85 -12.57 11.75
N GLU A 302 22.82 -13.50 11.74
CA GLU A 302 24.11 -13.31 12.41
C GLU A 302 25.13 -12.49 11.59
N HIS A 303 24.90 -12.32 10.26
CA HIS A 303 25.84 -11.61 9.39
C HIS A 303 25.43 -10.15 9.07
N ILE A 304 24.22 -9.72 9.43
CA ILE A 304 23.84 -8.31 9.38
C ILE A 304 23.93 -7.74 10.80
N GLY A 305 25.11 -7.87 11.39
CA GLY A 305 25.47 -7.24 12.65
C GLY A 305 25.48 -5.73 12.47
N VAL A 306 24.39 -5.09 12.82
CA VAL A 306 24.37 -3.68 13.17
C VAL A 306 25.06 -3.59 14.52
N ARG A 307 26.36 -3.33 14.52
CA ARG A 307 27.04 -2.84 15.72
C ARG A 307 26.41 -1.49 16.09
N GLU A 308 26.05 -1.42 17.35
CA GLU A 308 25.52 -0.22 18.01
C GLU A 308 26.39 1.02 17.81
#